data_c568468a1dab632a30769482a2bf2bf2
#
_entry.id   c568468a1dab632a30769482a2bf2bf2
#
_cell.length_a   1.000
_cell.length_b   1.000
_cell.length_c   1.000
_cell.angle_alpha   90.00
_cell.angle_beta   90.00
_cell.angle_gamma   90.00
#
_symmetry.space_group_name_H-M   'P 1'
#
loop_
_entity.id
_entity.type
_entity.pdbx_description
1 polymer ?
#
loop_
_entity_poly.entity_id
_entity_poly.type
_entity_poly.pdbx_seq_one_letter_code
_entity_poly.pdbx_strand_id
1 'polypeptide(L)'
;MDLTELYQKGEELLRKRDIGVFLDGVETGFILPHNRHVLDRYTFRQRCIDAVKSNTHCKVLGIKLSTPVIMSAITTPIPAIVENGLIEVALALKEVGSLVWTGSVIPKNLKEIVRTGVPVAANVKPLEDRKKLFSTLEEFQEAGVNWVGIEIDAALGTKIGDKLMATGCAPLLMKELQEIRKKVFTPLIFKGILSRADAIKSVDAGADGIMVSNHGAHTLDYLPHPFQVMDEIVSEVSGKVAIMIDGGFRLGSDVLKGLAFGASLVGIGRPILYGLAADGREGVKGVVNGITQELKRIMTLVGVPEPRHVPHDILIAD
;
A
#
# COMPACT_ATOMS: atom_id res chain seq x y z
N MET A 1 -23.69 4.65 -1.39
CA MET A 1 -23.28 3.48 -2.22
C MET A 1 -22.55 2.50 -1.32
N ASP A 2 -22.80 1.22 -1.45
CA ASP A 2 -21.99 0.16 -0.83
C ASP A 2 -20.66 -0.05 -1.60
N LEU A 3 -19.77 -0.93 -1.09
CA LEU A 3 -18.47 -1.17 -1.72
C LEU A 3 -18.58 -1.69 -3.15
N THR A 4 -19.54 -2.57 -3.41
CA THR A 4 -19.73 -3.18 -4.73
C THR A 4 -20.16 -2.11 -5.75
N GLU A 5 -21.13 -1.28 -5.37
CA GLU A 5 -21.60 -0.16 -6.21
C GLU A 5 -20.47 0.85 -6.49
N LEU A 6 -19.66 1.20 -5.47
CA LEU A 6 -18.51 2.11 -5.64
C LEU A 6 -17.48 1.54 -6.60
N TYR A 7 -17.17 0.24 -6.49
CA TYR A 7 -16.19 -0.41 -7.36
C TYR A 7 -16.70 -0.51 -8.81
N GLN A 8 -17.94 -0.97 -9.01
CA GLN A 8 -18.52 -1.10 -10.35
C GLN A 8 -18.60 0.25 -11.06
N LYS A 9 -19.19 1.26 -10.39
CA LYS A 9 -19.31 2.61 -10.95
C LYS A 9 -17.95 3.24 -11.22
N GLY A 10 -17.02 3.12 -10.26
CA GLY A 10 -15.67 3.68 -10.41
C GLY A 10 -14.89 3.04 -11.54
N GLU A 11 -14.87 1.73 -11.61
CA GLU A 11 -14.20 0.99 -12.69
C GLU A 11 -14.79 1.35 -14.06
N GLU A 12 -16.11 1.36 -14.20
CA GLU A 12 -16.78 1.75 -15.44
C GLU A 12 -16.39 3.17 -15.90
N LEU A 13 -16.38 4.14 -14.97
CA LEU A 13 -15.99 5.51 -15.27
C LEU A 13 -14.51 5.65 -15.68
N LEU A 14 -13.62 4.88 -15.04
CA LEU A 14 -12.19 4.87 -15.38
C LEU A 14 -11.92 4.22 -16.74
N ARG A 15 -12.61 3.10 -17.04
CA ARG A 15 -12.44 2.41 -18.33
C ARG A 15 -13.02 3.18 -19.52
N LYS A 16 -13.99 4.07 -19.30
CA LYS A 16 -14.48 5.00 -20.33
C LYS A 16 -13.49 6.12 -20.67
N ARG A 17 -12.43 6.28 -19.89
CA ARG A 17 -11.38 7.27 -20.09
C ARG A 17 -10.05 6.58 -20.42
N ASP A 18 -9.11 7.29 -21.02
CA ASP A 18 -7.75 6.80 -21.32
C ASP A 18 -6.96 6.34 -20.09
N ILE A 19 -7.46 6.67 -18.89
CA ILE A 19 -6.89 6.26 -17.61
C ILE A 19 -7.25 4.82 -17.23
N GLY A 20 -8.16 4.15 -17.93
CA GLY A 20 -8.48 2.73 -17.70
C GLY A 20 -7.27 1.80 -17.77
N VAL A 21 -6.24 2.16 -18.54
CA VAL A 21 -4.99 1.42 -18.67
C VAL A 21 -4.23 1.24 -17.33
N PHE A 22 -4.44 2.13 -16.35
CA PHE A 22 -3.87 1.98 -15.00
C PHE A 22 -4.50 0.85 -14.17
N LEU A 23 -5.64 0.32 -14.63
CA LEU A 23 -6.31 -0.80 -13.99
C LEU A 23 -5.75 -2.15 -14.44
N ASP A 24 -5.04 -2.17 -15.57
CA ASP A 24 -4.51 -3.38 -16.18
C ASP A 24 -3.11 -3.71 -15.63
N GLY A 25 -2.69 -4.96 -15.81
CA GLY A 25 -1.31 -5.40 -15.54
C GLY A 25 -0.43 -5.24 -16.78
N VAL A 26 0.87 -5.41 -16.59
CA VAL A 26 1.82 -5.44 -17.71
C VAL A 26 1.81 -6.80 -18.41
N GLU A 27 2.26 -6.83 -19.64
CA GLU A 27 2.47 -8.03 -20.46
C GLU A 27 1.20 -8.88 -20.56
N THR A 28 1.14 -10.06 -19.96
CA THR A 28 -0.05 -10.92 -20.02
C THR A 28 -1.12 -10.55 -19.01
N GLY A 29 -0.79 -9.70 -18.01
CA GLY A 29 -1.66 -9.34 -16.89
C GLY A 29 -1.91 -10.49 -15.92
N PHE A 30 -1.06 -11.52 -15.91
CA PHE A 30 -1.17 -12.71 -15.07
C PHE A 30 -1.38 -12.38 -13.59
N ILE A 31 -0.67 -11.37 -13.08
CA ILE A 31 -0.68 -11.04 -11.64
C ILE A 31 -2.08 -10.67 -11.13
N LEU A 32 -2.92 -9.99 -11.91
CA LEU A 32 -4.19 -9.48 -11.42
C LEU A 32 -5.17 -10.60 -11.02
N PRO A 33 -5.48 -11.55 -11.89
CA PRO A 33 -6.29 -12.71 -11.49
C PRO A 33 -5.56 -13.61 -10.49
N HIS A 34 -4.21 -13.73 -10.58
CA HIS A 34 -3.42 -14.51 -9.65
C HIS A 34 -3.50 -13.95 -8.22
N ASN A 35 -3.42 -12.63 -8.04
CA ASN A 35 -3.59 -12.01 -6.73
C ASN A 35 -4.94 -12.38 -6.10
N ARG A 36 -6.03 -12.33 -6.87
CA ARG A 36 -7.34 -12.70 -6.36
C ARG A 36 -7.40 -14.20 -6.04
N HIS A 37 -6.90 -15.05 -6.93
CA HIS A 37 -6.86 -16.50 -6.71
C HIS A 37 -6.12 -16.87 -5.41
N VAL A 38 -4.96 -16.29 -5.16
CA VAL A 38 -4.19 -16.58 -3.92
C VAL A 38 -4.92 -16.08 -2.68
N LEU A 39 -5.53 -14.87 -2.72
CA LEU A 39 -6.33 -14.36 -1.61
C LEU A 39 -7.54 -15.27 -1.31
N ASP A 40 -8.18 -15.82 -2.34
CA ASP A 40 -9.38 -16.67 -2.20
C ASP A 40 -9.09 -18.07 -1.65
N ARG A 41 -7.84 -18.52 -1.67
CA ARG A 41 -7.42 -19.82 -1.09
C ARG A 41 -7.49 -19.88 0.43
N TYR A 42 -7.69 -18.75 1.10
CA TYR A 42 -7.73 -18.70 2.56
C TYR A 42 -9.15 -18.42 3.03
N THR A 43 -9.67 -19.30 3.89
CA THR A 43 -10.96 -19.15 4.57
C THR A 43 -10.73 -18.88 6.06
N PHE A 44 -11.80 -18.54 6.81
CA PHE A 44 -11.68 -18.18 8.21
C PHE A 44 -12.22 -19.25 9.15
N ARG A 45 -11.48 -19.50 10.22
CA ARG A 45 -11.95 -20.27 11.37
C ARG A 45 -12.83 -19.38 12.24
N GLN A 46 -14.13 -19.67 12.30
CA GLN A 46 -15.07 -18.92 13.13
C GLN A 46 -14.84 -19.19 14.62
N ARG A 47 -14.91 -18.13 15.45
CA ARG A 47 -14.73 -18.18 16.92
C ARG A 47 -15.67 -17.14 17.56
N CYS A 48 -16.96 -17.46 17.67
CA CYS A 48 -17.98 -16.50 18.14
C CYS A 48 -18.31 -16.64 19.63
N ILE A 49 -18.03 -17.79 20.26
CA ILE A 49 -18.30 -17.97 21.70
C ILE A 49 -17.28 -17.14 22.48
N ASP A 50 -17.79 -16.31 23.42
CA ASP A 50 -17.00 -15.34 24.20
C ASP A 50 -16.25 -14.28 23.37
N ALA A 51 -16.64 -14.11 22.11
CA ALA A 51 -16.07 -13.05 21.26
C ALA A 51 -16.44 -11.67 21.78
N VAL A 52 -15.46 -10.75 21.71
CA VAL A 52 -15.65 -9.35 22.08
C VAL A 52 -15.75 -8.48 20.84
N LYS A 53 -16.45 -7.34 20.92
CA LYS A 53 -16.48 -6.37 19.83
C LYS A 53 -15.07 -5.86 19.53
N SER A 54 -14.63 -6.06 18.30
CA SER A 54 -13.30 -5.67 17.86
C SER A 54 -13.20 -4.15 17.63
N ASN A 55 -11.99 -3.62 17.75
CA ASN A 55 -11.62 -2.29 17.27
C ASN A 55 -10.59 -2.43 16.15
N THR A 56 -10.42 -1.36 15.36
CA THR A 56 -9.51 -1.34 14.19
C THR A 56 -8.36 -0.36 14.38
N HIS A 57 -8.24 0.26 15.55
CA HIS A 57 -7.17 1.22 15.83
C HIS A 57 -5.81 0.53 15.85
N CYS A 58 -4.82 1.19 15.26
CA CYS A 58 -3.44 0.70 15.26
C CYS A 58 -2.44 1.84 15.40
N LYS A 59 -1.19 1.50 15.73
CA LYS A 59 -0.07 2.44 15.77
C LYS A 59 1.13 1.80 15.08
N VAL A 60 1.64 2.43 14.02
CA VAL A 60 2.78 1.95 13.25
C VAL A 60 3.75 3.12 13.00
N LEU A 61 5.05 2.91 13.24
CA LEU A 61 6.12 3.88 13.01
C LEU A 61 5.76 5.30 13.52
N GLY A 62 5.26 5.37 14.75
CA GLY A 62 4.88 6.62 15.41
C GLY A 62 3.49 7.15 15.10
N ILE A 63 2.83 6.72 14.03
CA ILE A 63 1.52 7.21 13.59
C ILE A 63 0.40 6.38 14.22
N LYS A 64 -0.61 7.05 14.78
CA LYS A 64 -1.88 6.44 15.23
C LYS A 64 -2.90 6.53 14.09
N LEU A 65 -3.53 5.40 13.77
CA LEU A 65 -4.55 5.28 12.74
C LEU A 65 -5.83 4.67 13.31
N SER A 66 -6.97 5.03 12.75
CA SER A 66 -8.27 4.42 13.10
C SER A 66 -8.51 3.08 12.42
N THR A 67 -7.72 2.77 11.41
CA THR A 67 -7.82 1.55 10.60
C THR A 67 -6.44 1.11 10.12
N PRO A 68 -6.16 -0.20 9.99
CA PRO A 68 -4.93 -0.69 9.36
C PRO A 68 -4.96 -0.59 7.82
N VAL A 69 -6.05 -0.10 7.25
CA VAL A 69 -6.20 0.12 5.80
C VAL A 69 -5.59 1.45 5.42
N ILE A 70 -4.60 1.45 4.55
CA ILE A 70 -3.93 2.66 4.06
C ILE A 70 -3.96 2.73 2.53
N MET A 71 -3.76 3.91 1.99
CA MET A 71 -3.55 4.06 0.56
C MET A 71 -2.20 3.46 0.15
N SER A 72 -2.16 2.63 -0.89
CA SER A 72 -0.89 2.24 -1.55
C SER A 72 -0.28 3.42 -2.30
N ALA A 73 1.03 3.36 -2.56
CA ALA A 73 1.78 4.42 -3.21
C ALA A 73 1.27 4.71 -4.65
N ILE A 74 0.42 5.72 -4.80
CA ILE A 74 -0.16 6.12 -6.09
C ILE A 74 -0.15 7.64 -6.24
N THR A 75 0.27 8.14 -7.41
CA THR A 75 0.17 9.56 -7.78
C THR A 75 -0.45 9.73 -9.16
N THR A 76 0.15 9.12 -10.17
CA THR A 76 -0.03 9.47 -11.59
C THR A 76 -1.48 9.48 -12.09
N PRO A 77 -2.36 8.48 -11.83
CA PRO A 77 -3.71 8.53 -12.38
C PRO A 77 -4.64 9.51 -11.66
N ILE A 78 -4.34 9.89 -10.42
CA ILE A 78 -5.27 10.64 -9.58
C ILE A 78 -5.61 12.03 -10.13
N PRO A 79 -4.65 12.87 -10.58
CA PRO A 79 -4.98 14.18 -11.17
C PRO A 79 -5.78 14.08 -12.47
N ALA A 80 -5.66 12.97 -13.21
CA ALA A 80 -6.44 12.74 -14.42
C ALA A 80 -7.89 12.30 -14.11
N ILE A 81 -8.16 11.77 -12.92
CA ILE A 81 -9.51 11.43 -12.46
C ILE A 81 -10.25 12.67 -12.02
N VAL A 82 -9.65 13.44 -11.11
CA VAL A 82 -10.20 14.67 -10.54
C VAL A 82 -9.07 15.68 -10.42
N GLU A 83 -9.27 16.91 -10.90
CA GLU A 83 -8.37 18.02 -10.63
C GLU A 83 -8.22 18.18 -9.10
N ASN A 84 -7.00 18.37 -8.60
CA ASN A 84 -6.70 18.35 -7.16
C ASN A 84 -7.08 17.04 -6.44
N GLY A 85 -7.26 15.92 -7.17
CA GLY A 85 -7.71 14.66 -6.63
C GLY A 85 -6.89 14.13 -5.45
N LEU A 86 -5.57 14.41 -5.39
CA LEU A 86 -4.73 14.04 -4.24
C LEU A 86 -5.11 14.81 -2.97
N ILE A 87 -5.55 16.06 -3.07
CA ILE A 87 -6.08 16.82 -1.91
C ILE A 87 -7.40 16.21 -1.46
N GLU A 88 -8.29 15.87 -2.40
CA GLU A 88 -9.57 15.22 -2.08
C GLU A 88 -9.36 13.86 -1.39
N VAL A 89 -8.43 13.06 -1.88
CA VAL A 89 -8.02 11.79 -1.24
C VAL A 89 -7.43 12.05 0.15
N ALA A 90 -6.56 13.05 0.30
CA ALA A 90 -5.94 13.40 1.57
C ALA A 90 -6.99 13.80 2.63
N LEU A 91 -7.96 14.63 2.25
CA LEU A 91 -9.04 15.03 3.14
C LEU A 91 -9.93 13.84 3.51
N ALA A 92 -10.26 12.98 2.54
CA ALA A 92 -11.03 11.76 2.80
C ALA A 92 -10.32 10.86 3.81
N LEU A 93 -9.02 10.59 3.59
CA LEU A 93 -8.23 9.70 4.45
C LEU A 93 -7.99 10.29 5.83
N LYS A 94 -7.88 11.61 5.95
CA LYS A 94 -7.87 12.30 7.24
C LYS A 94 -9.15 12.05 8.03
N GLU A 95 -10.30 12.21 7.40
CA GLU A 95 -11.61 12.04 8.06
C GLU A 95 -11.83 10.61 8.55
N VAL A 96 -11.35 9.61 7.83
CA VAL A 96 -11.45 8.19 8.24
C VAL A 96 -10.28 7.72 9.12
N GLY A 97 -9.32 8.59 9.41
CA GLY A 97 -8.17 8.28 10.26
C GLY A 97 -7.19 7.29 9.65
N SER A 98 -6.94 7.41 8.35
CA SER A 98 -6.00 6.61 7.56
C SER A 98 -4.77 7.43 7.12
N LEU A 99 -3.97 6.92 6.19
CA LEU A 99 -2.72 7.50 5.69
C LEU A 99 -2.74 7.61 4.16
N VAL A 100 -2.27 8.75 3.65
CA VAL A 100 -1.97 8.96 2.23
C VAL A 100 -0.57 8.44 1.92
N TRP A 101 -0.43 7.68 0.84
CA TRP A 101 0.88 7.30 0.33
C TRP A 101 1.01 7.73 -1.13
N THR A 102 1.83 8.77 -1.38
CA THR A 102 2.08 9.23 -2.75
C THR A 102 3.13 8.36 -3.44
N GLY A 103 2.93 8.10 -4.72
CA GLY A 103 3.87 7.38 -5.56
C GLY A 103 5.05 8.27 -6.03
N SER A 104 5.87 7.69 -6.87
CA SER A 104 7.19 8.22 -7.25
C SER A 104 7.21 9.41 -8.20
N VAL A 105 6.11 9.77 -8.82
CA VAL A 105 5.98 11.11 -9.38
C VAL A 105 5.59 12.02 -8.24
N ILE A 106 6.51 12.88 -7.81
CA ILE A 106 6.27 13.79 -6.70
C ILE A 106 5.08 14.70 -7.07
N PRO A 107 4.02 14.71 -6.24
CA PRO A 107 2.94 15.66 -6.47
C PRO A 107 3.44 17.09 -6.38
N LYS A 108 3.13 17.93 -7.36
CA LYS A 108 3.48 19.37 -7.32
C LYS A 108 2.93 20.07 -6.08
N ASN A 109 1.85 19.55 -5.52
CA ASN A 109 1.15 20.06 -4.35
C ASN A 109 1.41 19.24 -3.06
N LEU A 110 2.57 18.55 -2.96
CA LEU A 110 2.91 17.71 -1.79
C LEU A 110 2.80 18.49 -0.46
N LYS A 111 3.29 19.74 -0.41
CA LYS A 111 3.20 20.60 0.77
C LYS A 111 1.74 20.92 1.16
N GLU A 112 0.85 21.04 0.17
CA GLU A 112 -0.58 21.25 0.42
C GLU A 112 -1.24 19.98 0.96
N ILE A 113 -0.87 18.81 0.42
CA ILE A 113 -1.32 17.51 0.95
C ILE A 113 -0.93 17.38 2.43
N VAL A 114 0.33 17.66 2.77
CA VAL A 114 0.79 17.62 4.18
C VAL A 114 0.02 18.63 5.05
N ARG A 115 -0.26 19.83 4.55
CA ARG A 115 -1.04 20.87 5.28
C ARG A 115 -2.48 20.45 5.56
N THR A 116 -3.04 19.45 4.89
CA THR A 116 -4.36 18.91 5.26
C THR A 116 -4.36 18.30 6.66
N GLY A 117 -3.19 17.91 7.16
CA GLY A 117 -3.02 17.27 8.48
C GLY A 117 -3.29 15.77 8.47
N VAL A 118 -3.46 15.13 7.30
CA VAL A 118 -3.43 13.66 7.17
C VAL A 118 -1.98 13.18 7.32
N PRO A 119 -1.71 12.00 7.91
CA PRO A 119 -0.38 11.41 7.81
C PRO A 119 -0.02 11.10 6.35
N VAL A 120 1.21 11.46 5.95
CA VAL A 120 1.69 11.31 4.56
C VAL A 120 2.95 10.46 4.51
N ALA A 121 2.94 9.45 3.64
CA ALA A 121 4.14 8.79 3.14
C ALA A 121 4.40 9.22 1.68
N ALA A 122 5.65 9.43 1.31
CA ALA A 122 6.02 9.80 -0.05
C ALA A 122 7.13 8.89 -0.57
N ASN A 123 6.92 8.34 -1.78
CA ASN A 123 7.88 7.45 -2.44
C ASN A 123 8.66 8.14 -3.54
N VAL A 124 9.90 7.69 -3.70
CA VAL A 124 10.75 7.96 -4.87
C VAL A 124 11.20 6.64 -5.51
N LYS A 125 11.35 6.63 -6.83
CA LYS A 125 12.00 5.54 -7.56
C LYS A 125 13.52 5.58 -7.37
N PRO A 126 14.22 4.46 -7.60
CA PRO A 126 15.69 4.39 -7.54
C PRO A 126 16.31 5.10 -8.76
N LEU A 127 16.24 6.43 -8.79
CA LEU A 127 16.74 7.23 -9.90
C LEU A 127 18.23 6.98 -10.14
N GLU A 128 18.64 6.79 -11.40
CA GLU A 128 20.02 6.64 -11.81
C GLU A 128 20.86 7.90 -11.47
N ASP A 129 20.24 9.08 -11.65
CA ASP A 129 20.79 10.32 -11.10
C ASP A 129 20.63 10.33 -9.58
N ARG A 130 21.67 9.86 -8.90
CA ARG A 130 21.70 9.82 -7.43
C ARG A 130 21.64 11.20 -6.77
N LYS A 131 22.11 12.26 -7.45
CA LYS A 131 21.99 13.62 -6.92
C LYS A 131 20.52 14.03 -6.86
N LYS A 132 19.78 13.76 -7.94
CA LYS A 132 18.34 14.00 -7.98
C LYS A 132 17.58 13.12 -6.97
N LEU A 133 17.99 11.86 -6.78
CA LEU A 133 17.42 11.00 -5.74
C LEU A 133 17.56 11.64 -4.36
N PHE A 134 18.77 12.07 -3.98
CA PHE A 134 19.01 12.69 -2.68
C PHE A 134 18.28 14.03 -2.50
N SER A 135 18.26 14.89 -3.52
CA SER A 135 17.49 16.14 -3.43
C SER A 135 16.00 15.91 -3.30
N THR A 136 15.47 14.86 -3.92
CA THR A 136 14.06 14.43 -3.73
C THR A 136 13.78 13.99 -2.30
N LEU A 137 14.69 13.23 -1.69
CA LEU A 137 14.54 12.80 -0.29
C LEU A 137 14.59 13.98 0.69
N GLU A 138 15.43 14.98 0.42
CA GLU A 138 15.49 16.24 1.16
C GLU A 138 14.17 17.02 1.02
N GLU A 139 13.65 17.15 -0.21
CA GLU A 139 12.37 17.81 -0.49
C GLU A 139 11.20 17.15 0.27
N PHE A 140 11.17 15.82 0.38
CA PHE A 140 10.16 15.12 1.17
C PHE A 140 10.22 15.49 2.66
N GLN A 141 11.42 15.51 3.23
CA GLN A 141 11.60 15.86 4.63
C GLN A 141 11.26 17.32 4.90
N GLU A 142 11.65 18.24 4.01
CA GLU A 142 11.28 19.67 4.08
C GLU A 142 9.77 19.89 3.92
N ALA A 143 9.09 19.06 3.14
CA ALA A 143 7.64 19.11 3.02
C ALA A 143 6.93 18.64 4.29
N GLY A 144 7.64 17.94 5.19
CA GLY A 144 7.10 17.44 6.46
C GLY A 144 6.32 16.12 6.31
N VAL A 145 6.71 15.24 5.36
CA VAL A 145 6.11 13.90 5.27
C VAL A 145 6.46 13.07 6.50
N ASN A 146 5.56 12.19 6.90
CA ASN A 146 5.75 11.34 8.06
C ASN A 146 6.68 10.15 7.78
N TRP A 147 6.61 9.58 6.57
CA TRP A 147 7.45 8.47 6.13
C TRP A 147 8.00 8.74 4.74
N VAL A 148 9.24 8.31 4.52
CA VAL A 148 9.89 8.33 3.21
C VAL A 148 9.99 6.91 2.69
N GLY A 149 9.59 6.67 1.45
CA GLY A 149 9.64 5.37 0.82
C GLY A 149 10.53 5.35 -0.43
N ILE A 150 11.13 4.20 -0.71
CA ILE A 150 11.84 3.92 -1.96
C ILE A 150 11.22 2.70 -2.63
N GLU A 151 10.85 2.83 -3.90
CA GLU A 151 10.31 1.75 -4.72
C GLU A 151 11.44 0.89 -5.29
N ILE A 152 11.95 -0.04 -4.48
CA ILE A 152 13.11 -0.88 -4.83
C ILE A 152 12.86 -1.70 -6.11
N ASP A 153 11.64 -2.20 -6.28
CA ASP A 153 11.19 -3.01 -7.41
C ASP A 153 11.08 -2.23 -8.73
N ALA A 154 11.07 -0.89 -8.65
CA ALA A 154 11.07 -0.02 -9.83
C ALA A 154 12.48 0.28 -10.35
N ALA A 155 13.42 -0.64 -10.19
CA ALA A 155 14.83 -0.49 -10.55
C ALA A 155 15.07 -0.18 -12.04
N LEU A 156 14.15 -0.58 -12.91
CA LEU A 156 14.16 -0.22 -14.34
C LEU A 156 12.92 0.60 -14.73
N GLY A 157 12.27 1.26 -13.74
CA GLY A 157 11.03 2.00 -13.92
C GLY A 157 9.78 1.13 -13.78
N THR A 158 8.64 1.71 -14.11
CA THR A 158 7.33 1.03 -14.13
C THR A 158 6.72 1.12 -15.51
N LYS A 159 5.85 0.15 -15.85
CA LYS A 159 5.11 0.13 -17.10
C LYS A 159 3.63 0.40 -16.86
N ILE A 160 2.97 1.06 -17.80
CA ILE A 160 1.53 1.22 -17.85
C ILE A 160 1.08 0.93 -19.27
N GLY A 161 0.20 -0.07 -19.46
CA GLY A 161 -0.17 -0.54 -20.79
C GLY A 161 1.06 -0.88 -21.63
N ASP A 162 2.04 -1.56 -21.04
CA ASP A 162 3.35 -1.94 -21.61
C ASP A 162 4.27 -0.79 -22.04
N LYS A 163 3.86 0.47 -21.86
CA LYS A 163 4.73 1.62 -22.05
C LYS A 163 5.54 1.89 -20.78
N LEU A 164 6.85 2.06 -20.94
CA LEU A 164 7.73 2.44 -19.85
C LEU A 164 7.42 3.89 -19.44
N MET A 165 6.93 4.08 -18.21
CA MET A 165 6.48 5.38 -17.70
C MET A 165 7.55 6.13 -16.93
N ALA A 166 8.53 5.45 -16.39
CA ALA A 166 9.64 6.07 -15.69
C ALA A 166 10.95 5.52 -16.28
N THR A 167 11.70 6.40 -16.92
CA THR A 167 13.06 6.15 -17.41
C THR A 167 14.09 6.72 -16.43
N GLY A 168 15.36 6.35 -16.60
CA GLY A 168 16.43 6.86 -15.74
C GLY A 168 16.37 6.33 -14.31
N CYS A 169 15.96 5.07 -14.16
CA CYS A 169 16.05 4.31 -12.91
C CYS A 169 17.14 3.24 -13.04
N ALA A 170 17.84 2.96 -11.95
CA ALA A 170 18.85 1.91 -11.86
C ALA A 170 18.83 1.28 -10.46
N PRO A 171 19.16 -0.03 -10.34
CA PRO A 171 19.23 -0.71 -9.05
C PRO A 171 20.09 0.04 -8.03
N LEU A 172 19.69 0.04 -6.77
CA LEU A 172 20.47 0.59 -5.67
C LEU A 172 21.38 -0.48 -5.07
N LEU A 173 22.62 -0.13 -4.85
CA LEU A 173 23.57 -0.96 -4.14
C LEU A 173 23.36 -0.82 -2.62
N MET A 174 23.75 -1.84 -1.85
CA MET A 174 23.64 -1.83 -0.40
C MET A 174 24.27 -0.57 0.24
N LYS A 175 25.46 -0.18 -0.22
CA LYS A 175 26.14 1.05 0.25
C LYS A 175 25.31 2.31 0.00
N GLU A 176 24.58 2.38 -1.12
CA GLU A 176 23.75 3.52 -1.46
C GLU A 176 22.50 3.57 -0.57
N LEU A 177 21.89 2.41 -0.26
CA LEU A 177 20.79 2.32 0.68
C LEU A 177 21.20 2.77 2.09
N GLN A 178 22.40 2.38 2.53
CA GLN A 178 22.97 2.82 3.81
C GLN A 178 23.30 4.32 3.83
N GLU A 179 23.73 4.90 2.71
CA GLU A 179 23.92 6.35 2.56
C GLU A 179 22.59 7.10 2.61
N ILE A 180 21.55 6.55 1.97
CA ILE A 180 20.18 7.08 2.05
C ILE A 180 19.72 7.10 3.50
N ARG A 181 19.89 5.99 4.25
CA ARG A 181 19.51 5.93 5.66
C ARG A 181 20.18 7.04 6.51
N LYS A 182 21.43 7.35 6.24
CA LYS A 182 22.15 8.41 6.99
C LYS A 182 21.58 9.82 6.76
N LYS A 183 20.89 10.02 5.63
CA LYS A 183 20.33 11.33 5.24
C LYS A 183 18.82 11.45 5.49
N VAL A 184 18.13 10.34 5.66
CA VAL A 184 16.68 10.32 5.94
C VAL A 184 16.48 10.15 7.44
N PHE A 185 15.87 11.14 8.11
CA PHE A 185 15.64 11.14 9.55
C PHE A 185 14.25 10.69 9.96
N THR A 186 13.30 10.72 9.03
CA THR A 186 11.98 10.14 9.19
C THR A 186 12.03 8.61 8.99
N PRO A 187 11.00 7.86 9.39
CA PRO A 187 10.93 6.45 9.08
C PRO A 187 11.11 6.18 7.57
N LEU A 188 12.05 5.28 7.26
CA LEU A 188 12.43 4.88 5.90
C LEU A 188 11.84 3.52 5.56
N ILE A 189 11.12 3.45 4.45
CA ILE A 189 10.40 2.24 4.02
C ILE A 189 10.90 1.80 2.64
N PHE A 190 11.23 0.52 2.48
CA PHE A 190 11.50 -0.04 1.17
C PHE A 190 10.27 -0.79 0.66
N LYS A 191 9.76 -0.35 -0.50
CA LYS A 191 8.57 -0.92 -1.15
C LYS A 191 8.98 -1.82 -2.32
N GLY A 192 8.18 -2.88 -2.53
CA GLY A 192 8.42 -3.84 -3.61
C GLY A 192 9.31 -5.00 -3.18
N ILE A 193 9.29 -5.34 -1.90
CA ILE A 193 10.04 -6.48 -1.35
C ILE A 193 9.21 -7.75 -1.56
N LEU A 194 9.77 -8.72 -2.29
CA LEU A 194 9.15 -10.02 -2.59
C LEU A 194 10.10 -11.20 -2.42
N SER A 195 11.18 -11.03 -1.66
CA SER A 195 12.09 -12.12 -1.34
C SER A 195 12.62 -12.00 0.08
N ARG A 196 12.89 -13.14 0.69
CA ARG A 196 13.60 -13.23 1.98
C ARG A 196 14.93 -12.48 1.94
N ALA A 197 15.68 -12.63 0.83
CA ALA A 197 16.99 -12.00 0.70
C ALA A 197 16.92 -10.47 0.72
N ASP A 198 15.96 -9.87 0.02
CA ASP A 198 15.82 -8.41 -0.01
C ASP A 198 15.18 -7.87 1.29
N ALA A 199 14.35 -8.68 1.96
CA ALA A 199 13.86 -8.33 3.30
C ALA A 199 15.01 -8.22 4.32
N ILE A 200 15.93 -9.19 4.36
CA ILE A 200 17.14 -9.16 5.21
C ILE A 200 18.00 -7.93 4.85
N LYS A 201 18.29 -7.72 3.56
CA LYS A 201 19.06 -6.54 3.12
C LYS A 201 18.39 -5.22 3.48
N SER A 202 17.06 -5.18 3.51
CA SER A 202 16.33 -3.98 3.93
C SER A 202 16.60 -3.64 5.39
N VAL A 203 16.62 -4.65 6.27
CA VAL A 203 17.01 -4.49 7.67
C VAL A 203 18.47 -4.04 7.79
N ASP A 204 19.38 -4.69 7.08
CA ASP A 204 20.82 -4.38 7.11
C ASP A 204 21.14 -2.99 6.57
N ALA A 205 20.29 -2.48 5.66
CA ALA A 205 20.37 -1.12 5.15
C ALA A 205 19.77 -0.07 6.11
N GLY A 206 19.12 -0.50 7.20
CA GLY A 206 18.53 0.38 8.22
C GLY A 206 17.12 0.88 7.87
N ALA A 207 16.33 0.11 7.13
CA ALA A 207 14.91 0.41 6.94
C ALA A 207 14.16 0.31 8.28
N ASP A 208 13.19 1.21 8.49
CA ASP A 208 12.25 1.15 9.61
C ASP A 208 11.02 0.29 9.26
N GLY A 209 10.74 0.12 7.96
CA GLY A 209 9.65 -0.70 7.45
C GLY A 209 9.91 -1.25 6.06
N ILE A 210 9.17 -2.28 5.71
CA ILE A 210 9.10 -2.82 4.36
C ILE A 210 7.64 -2.91 3.91
N MET A 211 7.41 -2.72 2.60
CA MET A 211 6.14 -3.02 1.96
C MET A 211 6.34 -4.24 1.06
N VAL A 212 5.75 -5.38 1.45
CA VAL A 212 5.72 -6.59 0.64
C VAL A 212 4.68 -6.39 -0.46
N SER A 213 5.12 -6.34 -1.71
CA SER A 213 4.30 -5.80 -2.81
C SER A 213 4.79 -6.28 -4.17
N ASN A 214 3.86 -6.68 -5.05
CA ASN A 214 4.11 -6.91 -6.47
C ASN A 214 3.74 -5.70 -7.35
N HIS A 215 3.68 -4.50 -6.75
CA HIS A 215 3.44 -3.22 -7.41
C HIS A 215 2.13 -3.15 -8.21
N GLY A 216 1.15 -3.99 -7.84
CA GLY A 216 -0.11 -4.03 -8.57
C GLY A 216 0.03 -4.41 -10.05
N ALA A 217 1.05 -5.21 -10.40
CA ALA A 217 1.37 -5.65 -11.76
C ALA A 217 1.93 -4.53 -12.68
N HIS A 218 2.73 -3.59 -12.16
CA HIS A 218 3.27 -2.48 -12.96
C HIS A 218 4.80 -2.52 -13.13
N THR A 219 5.49 -3.52 -12.62
CA THR A 219 6.97 -3.65 -12.77
C THR A 219 7.35 -4.85 -13.63
N LEU A 220 6.94 -6.02 -13.24
CA LEU A 220 7.26 -7.30 -13.89
C LEU A 220 6.03 -8.20 -13.79
N ASP A 221 5.69 -8.91 -14.86
CA ASP A 221 4.65 -9.94 -14.83
C ASP A 221 5.17 -11.23 -14.16
N TYR A 222 4.28 -12.16 -13.84
CA TYR A 222 4.58 -13.44 -13.16
C TYR A 222 5.25 -13.31 -11.79
N LEU A 223 5.17 -12.15 -11.13
CA LEU A 223 5.57 -12.02 -9.73
C LEU A 223 4.59 -12.78 -8.81
N PRO A 224 5.07 -13.32 -7.68
CA PRO A 224 4.18 -13.96 -6.71
C PRO A 224 3.23 -12.96 -6.07
N HIS A 225 2.10 -13.47 -5.55
CA HIS A 225 1.33 -12.72 -4.56
C HIS A 225 2.12 -12.63 -3.26
N PRO A 226 2.07 -11.51 -2.52
CA PRO A 226 2.78 -11.37 -1.25
C PRO A 226 2.60 -12.53 -0.27
N PHE A 227 1.41 -13.15 -0.15
CA PHE A 227 1.20 -14.30 0.75
C PHE A 227 2.10 -15.51 0.47
N GLN A 228 2.58 -15.65 -0.78
CA GLN A 228 3.45 -16.76 -1.16
C GLN A 228 4.88 -16.63 -0.62
N VAL A 229 5.25 -15.42 -0.16
CA VAL A 229 6.59 -15.12 0.37
C VAL A 229 6.55 -14.56 1.81
N MET A 230 5.34 -14.31 2.36
CA MET A 230 5.21 -13.67 3.68
C MET A 230 5.82 -14.49 4.80
N ASP A 231 5.62 -15.81 4.83
CA ASP A 231 6.12 -16.65 5.91
C ASP A 231 7.65 -16.61 6.02
N GLU A 232 8.35 -16.68 4.88
CA GLU A 232 9.81 -16.59 4.86
C GLU A 232 10.31 -15.18 5.21
N ILE A 233 9.58 -14.13 4.82
CA ILE A 233 9.94 -12.75 5.15
C ILE A 233 9.70 -12.50 6.64
N VAL A 234 8.51 -12.82 7.15
CA VAL A 234 8.14 -12.59 8.55
C VAL A 234 9.07 -13.34 9.50
N SER A 235 9.45 -14.59 9.18
CA SER A 235 10.39 -15.36 10.00
C SER A 235 11.73 -14.67 10.21
N GLU A 236 12.19 -13.87 9.26
CA GLU A 236 13.49 -13.19 9.30
C GLU A 236 13.44 -11.79 9.92
N VAL A 237 12.38 -11.02 9.64
CA VAL A 237 12.39 -9.59 9.92
C VAL A 237 11.33 -9.13 10.91
N SER A 238 10.45 -10.02 11.38
CA SER A 238 9.44 -9.70 12.39
C SER A 238 10.12 -9.15 13.66
N GLY A 239 9.56 -8.05 14.19
CA GLY A 239 10.11 -7.37 15.35
C GLY A 239 11.34 -6.48 15.06
N LYS A 240 11.95 -6.56 13.87
CA LYS A 240 13.07 -5.71 13.45
C LYS A 240 12.60 -4.48 12.67
N VAL A 241 11.58 -4.65 11.83
CA VAL A 241 10.98 -3.60 11.00
C VAL A 241 9.47 -3.72 10.99
N ALA A 242 8.76 -2.64 10.66
CA ALA A 242 7.33 -2.72 10.38
C ALA A 242 7.10 -3.41 9.03
N ILE A 243 6.23 -4.41 9.01
CA ILE A 243 5.86 -5.12 7.78
C ILE A 243 4.51 -4.61 7.32
N MET A 244 4.44 -4.13 6.08
CA MET A 244 3.22 -3.71 5.41
C MET A 244 3.04 -4.57 4.16
N ILE A 245 1.80 -4.65 3.66
CA ILE A 245 1.48 -5.48 2.50
C ILE A 245 0.52 -4.76 1.57
N ASP A 246 0.68 -4.91 0.26
CA ASP A 246 -0.32 -4.58 -0.75
C ASP A 246 -0.30 -5.61 -1.88
N GLY A 247 -1.26 -5.56 -2.82
CA GLY A 247 -1.37 -6.52 -3.93
C GLY A 247 -2.74 -7.20 -3.98
N GLY A 248 -3.72 -6.53 -4.59
CA GLY A 248 -5.05 -7.11 -4.84
C GLY A 248 -6.07 -7.02 -3.70
N PHE A 249 -5.74 -6.41 -2.59
CA PHE A 249 -6.64 -6.22 -1.44
C PHE A 249 -7.80 -5.26 -1.77
N ARG A 250 -9.05 -5.70 -1.52
CA ARG A 250 -10.27 -4.95 -1.86
C ARG A 250 -11.33 -4.99 -0.77
N LEU A 251 -11.31 -5.96 0.13
CA LEU A 251 -12.34 -6.26 1.12
C LEU A 251 -11.75 -6.31 2.53
N GLY A 252 -12.60 -6.15 3.55
CA GLY A 252 -12.19 -6.31 4.94
C GLY A 252 -11.67 -7.72 5.25
N SER A 253 -12.19 -8.73 4.55
CA SER A 253 -11.68 -10.11 4.62
C SER A 253 -10.24 -10.22 4.11
N ASP A 254 -9.91 -9.55 3.00
CA ASP A 254 -8.55 -9.54 2.47
C ASP A 254 -7.59 -8.88 3.47
N VAL A 255 -8.02 -7.74 4.05
CA VAL A 255 -7.23 -7.02 5.06
C VAL A 255 -6.93 -7.91 6.25
N LEU A 256 -7.93 -8.63 6.80
CA LEU A 256 -7.70 -9.52 7.93
C LEU A 256 -6.74 -10.65 7.59
N LYS A 257 -6.79 -11.20 6.37
CA LYS A 257 -5.81 -12.19 5.90
C LYS A 257 -4.39 -11.60 5.90
N GLY A 258 -4.21 -10.38 5.38
CA GLY A 258 -2.92 -9.69 5.41
C GLY A 258 -2.35 -9.51 6.82
N LEU A 259 -3.22 -9.11 7.77
CA LEU A 259 -2.84 -8.98 9.18
C LEU A 259 -2.48 -10.34 9.81
N ALA A 260 -3.22 -11.41 9.47
CA ALA A 260 -2.93 -12.76 9.94
C ALA A 260 -1.62 -13.33 9.38
N PHE A 261 -1.18 -12.88 8.22
CA PHE A 261 0.16 -13.14 7.67
C PHE A 261 1.26 -12.28 8.29
N GLY A 262 0.96 -11.48 9.31
CA GLY A 262 1.95 -10.71 10.07
C GLY A 262 2.18 -9.28 9.61
N ALA A 263 1.37 -8.76 8.68
CA ALA A 263 1.42 -7.35 8.31
C ALA A 263 0.83 -6.48 9.43
N SER A 264 1.38 -5.27 9.59
CA SER A 264 0.85 -4.25 10.49
C SER A 264 -0.15 -3.32 9.81
N LEU A 265 0.00 -3.12 8.49
CA LEU A 265 -0.87 -2.29 7.65
C LEU A 265 -1.07 -2.96 6.29
N VAL A 266 -2.22 -2.68 5.69
CA VAL A 266 -2.61 -3.21 4.38
C VAL A 266 -2.92 -2.06 3.43
N GLY A 267 -2.18 -1.98 2.33
CA GLY A 267 -2.34 -0.99 1.29
C GLY A 267 -3.43 -1.39 0.28
N ILE A 268 -4.27 -0.42 -0.08
CA ILE A 268 -5.24 -0.54 -1.15
C ILE A 268 -4.93 0.47 -2.26
N GLY A 269 -4.82 -0.02 -3.48
CA GLY A 269 -4.50 0.82 -4.65
C GLY A 269 -5.75 1.16 -5.46
N ARG A 270 -6.13 0.29 -6.38
CA ARG A 270 -7.29 0.48 -7.27
C ARG A 270 -8.60 0.83 -6.55
N PRO A 271 -8.91 0.30 -5.36
CA PRO A 271 -10.08 0.74 -4.60
C PRO A 271 -10.15 2.24 -4.35
N ILE A 272 -9.02 2.91 -4.07
CA ILE A 272 -8.98 4.37 -3.92
C ILE A 272 -9.36 5.07 -5.23
N LEU A 273 -8.84 4.56 -6.38
CA LEU A 273 -9.16 5.11 -7.70
C LEU A 273 -10.64 4.93 -8.04
N TYR A 274 -11.22 3.77 -7.71
CA TYR A 274 -12.64 3.50 -7.91
C TYR A 274 -13.51 4.45 -7.09
N GLY A 275 -13.22 4.60 -5.79
CA GLY A 275 -13.92 5.53 -4.93
C GLY A 275 -13.87 6.97 -5.45
N LEU A 276 -12.66 7.43 -5.79
CA LEU A 276 -12.44 8.78 -6.31
C LEU A 276 -13.20 9.03 -7.62
N ALA A 277 -13.20 8.05 -8.54
CA ALA A 277 -13.91 8.17 -9.81
C ALA A 277 -15.43 8.10 -9.64
N ALA A 278 -15.93 7.29 -8.71
CA ALA A 278 -17.35 7.09 -8.49
C ALA A 278 -18.04 8.29 -7.83
N ASP A 279 -17.38 8.90 -6.82
CA ASP A 279 -18.03 9.95 -5.99
C ASP A 279 -17.00 10.87 -5.29
N GLY A 280 -15.85 11.14 -5.91
CA GLY A 280 -14.85 12.05 -5.38
C GLY A 280 -14.39 11.70 -3.95
N ARG A 281 -14.33 12.70 -3.08
CA ARG A 281 -13.96 12.55 -1.66
C ARG A 281 -14.86 11.56 -0.93
N GLU A 282 -16.16 11.66 -1.09
CA GLU A 282 -17.13 10.79 -0.41
C GLU A 282 -16.98 9.33 -0.88
N GLY A 283 -16.66 9.10 -2.15
CA GLY A 283 -16.37 7.76 -2.66
C GLY A 283 -15.12 7.14 -2.02
N VAL A 284 -14.04 7.90 -1.85
CA VAL A 284 -12.83 7.44 -1.14
C VAL A 284 -13.14 7.11 0.32
N LYS A 285 -13.87 7.98 1.01
CA LYS A 285 -14.36 7.73 2.39
C LYS A 285 -15.21 6.47 2.46
N GLY A 286 -16.13 6.32 1.53
CA GLY A 286 -17.02 5.16 1.42
C GLY A 286 -16.23 3.86 1.29
N VAL A 287 -15.22 3.84 0.44
CA VAL A 287 -14.34 2.67 0.25
C VAL A 287 -13.59 2.30 1.55
N VAL A 288 -12.89 3.25 2.16
CA VAL A 288 -12.07 2.93 3.35
C VAL A 288 -12.95 2.58 4.54
N ASN A 289 -14.07 3.29 4.74
CA ASN A 289 -15.03 2.97 5.81
C ASN A 289 -15.69 1.60 5.59
N GLY A 290 -16.12 1.29 4.36
CA GLY A 290 -16.72 0.00 4.04
C GLY A 290 -15.78 -1.15 4.35
N ILE A 291 -14.54 -1.11 3.84
CA ILE A 291 -13.50 -2.11 4.14
C ILE A 291 -13.24 -2.21 5.66
N THR A 292 -13.15 -1.07 6.34
CA THR A 292 -12.90 -1.04 7.80
C THR A 292 -14.03 -1.66 8.60
N GLN A 293 -15.29 -1.42 8.21
CA GLN A 293 -16.45 -2.01 8.89
C GLN A 293 -16.56 -3.51 8.64
N GLU A 294 -16.31 -3.96 7.40
CA GLU A 294 -16.20 -5.39 7.11
C GLU A 294 -15.10 -6.05 7.93
N LEU A 295 -13.90 -5.45 7.97
CA LEU A 295 -12.78 -5.91 8.78
C LEU A 295 -13.21 -6.06 10.25
N LYS A 296 -13.77 -5.02 10.83
CA LYS A 296 -14.22 -5.02 12.23
C LYS A 296 -15.25 -6.11 12.51
N ARG A 297 -16.19 -6.32 11.59
CA ARG A 297 -17.19 -7.37 11.69
C ARG A 297 -16.55 -8.76 11.67
N ILE A 298 -15.66 -9.02 10.70
CA ILE A 298 -15.02 -10.32 10.54
C ILE A 298 -14.10 -10.60 11.73
N MET A 299 -13.29 -9.62 12.17
CA MET A 299 -12.46 -9.75 13.38
C MET A 299 -13.27 -10.23 14.59
N THR A 300 -14.45 -9.63 14.81
CA THR A 300 -15.34 -10.07 15.90
C THR A 300 -15.77 -11.53 15.74
N LEU A 301 -16.13 -11.95 14.52
CA LEU A 301 -16.60 -13.31 14.23
C LEU A 301 -15.51 -14.39 14.32
N VAL A 302 -14.24 -14.00 14.20
CA VAL A 302 -13.10 -14.90 14.35
C VAL A 302 -12.37 -14.76 15.68
N GLY A 303 -12.92 -13.95 16.61
CA GLY A 303 -12.38 -13.80 17.96
C GLY A 303 -11.10 -12.95 18.04
N VAL A 304 -10.89 -12.02 17.11
CA VAL A 304 -9.74 -11.11 17.09
C VAL A 304 -10.17 -9.72 17.60
N PRO A 305 -9.73 -9.27 18.79
CA PRO A 305 -10.20 -8.03 19.38
C PRO A 305 -9.59 -6.76 18.76
N GLU A 306 -8.37 -6.84 18.25
CA GLU A 306 -7.63 -5.70 17.69
C GLU A 306 -6.69 -6.14 16.54
N PRO A 307 -6.28 -5.27 15.63
CA PRO A 307 -5.46 -5.66 14.47
C PRO A 307 -3.99 -5.95 14.82
N ARG A 308 -3.59 -5.79 16.07
CA ARG A 308 -2.25 -6.09 16.54
C ARG A 308 -2.15 -7.58 16.90
N HIS A 309 -1.17 -8.27 16.33
CA HIS A 309 -0.91 -9.71 16.60
C HIS A 309 -2.11 -10.61 16.28
N VAL A 310 -2.64 -10.48 15.07
CA VAL A 310 -3.67 -11.37 14.55
C VAL A 310 -3.10 -12.79 14.43
N PRO A 311 -3.70 -13.80 15.08
CA PRO A 311 -3.18 -15.17 15.01
C PRO A 311 -3.32 -15.75 13.59
N HIS A 312 -2.27 -16.37 13.07
CA HIS A 312 -2.31 -17.00 11.75
C HIS A 312 -3.30 -18.17 11.69
N ASP A 313 -3.54 -18.86 12.80
CA ASP A 313 -4.42 -20.02 12.90
C ASP A 313 -5.93 -19.69 12.76
N ILE A 314 -6.29 -18.42 12.63
CA ILE A 314 -7.65 -18.04 12.17
C ILE A 314 -7.88 -18.36 10.69
N LEU A 315 -6.80 -18.59 9.93
CA LEU A 315 -6.86 -18.96 8.52
C LEU A 315 -6.85 -20.49 8.34
N ILE A 316 -7.60 -20.94 7.34
CA ILE A 316 -7.57 -22.28 6.80
C ILE A 316 -7.20 -22.13 5.32
N ALA A 317 -6.09 -22.76 4.91
CA ALA A 317 -5.69 -22.81 3.51
C ALA A 317 -6.38 -23.98 2.79
N ASP A 318 -6.84 -23.73 1.56
CA ASP A 318 -7.32 -24.76 0.63
C ASP A 318 -6.16 -25.31 -0.20
#